data_0ef34ac50dc381b40e333ca95c5ef558
#
_entry.id   0ef34ac50dc381b40e333ca95c5ef558
#
_cell.length_a   1.000
_cell.length_b   1.000
_cell.length_c   1.000
_cell.angle_alpha   90.00
_cell.angle_beta   90.00
_cell.angle_gamma   90.00
#
_symmetry.space_group_name_H-M   'P 1'
#
loop_
_entity.id
_entity.type
_entity.pdbx_description
1 polymer ?
#
loop_
_entity_poly.entity_id
_entity_poly.type
_entity_poly.pdbx_seq_one_letter_code
_entity_poly.pdbx_strand_id
1 'polypeptide(L)'
;MGRKRLLRNYNSEGNLISMECSKCHEIKEVSEFIKNKSRKDGVGTFCKECMKEYGTEYYKQNADKKKEYYKQNADKIKEYHKQNADKIKEYDVEYYKQNIDKFAEYYNSKIKQALAEIKAYVEKEPQRFNYNHSEEIYGVIYLVYNTCSQRYYVGQTTIGFNNRYKNGWLNEHSYKDTVKEDLEKYGEDSFEYTKIFKVAHNQEELDKLEAYYIEYFNSYENGYNETRGNIFTERGKKN
;
A
#
# COMPACT_ATOMS: atom_id res chain seq x y z
N MET A 1 28.69 29.11 -34.52
CA MET A 1 27.34 28.63 -34.89
C MET A 1 26.34 29.10 -33.81
N GLY A 2 25.32 29.90 -34.19
CA GLY A 2 24.27 30.32 -33.24
C GLY A 2 23.43 29.16 -32.81
N ARG A 3 23.03 29.08 -31.52
CA ARG A 3 22.11 28.05 -31.02
C ARG A 3 20.74 28.20 -31.69
N LYS A 4 20.23 27.12 -32.31
CA LYS A 4 18.88 27.11 -32.90
C LYS A 4 17.86 27.50 -31.81
N ARG A 5 16.99 28.46 -32.12
CA ARG A 5 15.89 28.83 -31.21
C ARG A 5 14.84 27.73 -31.24
N LEU A 6 14.44 27.26 -30.08
CA LEU A 6 13.32 26.31 -29.93
C LEU A 6 12.00 27.00 -30.29
N LEU A 7 11.12 26.32 -31.00
CA LEU A 7 9.77 26.80 -31.30
C LEU A 7 8.97 26.99 -30.02
N ARG A 8 8.20 28.07 -29.95
CA ARG A 8 7.35 28.40 -28.80
C ARG A 8 6.07 29.01 -29.30
N ASN A 9 4.95 28.49 -28.85
CA ASN A 9 3.62 28.96 -29.23
C ASN A 9 2.96 29.63 -28.02
N TYR A 10 2.39 30.79 -28.24
CA TYR A 10 1.74 31.58 -27.21
C TYR A 10 0.27 31.81 -27.60
N ASN A 11 -0.61 31.90 -26.60
CA ASN A 11 -2.00 32.26 -26.79
C ASN A 11 -2.15 33.80 -27.05
N SER A 12 -3.37 34.25 -27.28
CA SER A 12 -3.69 35.69 -27.51
C SER A 12 -3.35 36.59 -26.30
N GLU A 13 -3.23 36.02 -25.12
CA GLU A 13 -2.89 36.73 -23.88
C GLU A 13 -1.36 36.74 -23.62
N GLY A 14 -0.56 36.14 -24.50
CA GLY A 14 0.89 36.07 -24.37
C GLY A 14 1.40 34.95 -23.43
N ASN A 15 0.55 34.02 -23.01
CA ASN A 15 0.95 32.88 -22.22
C ASN A 15 1.49 31.77 -23.11
N LEU A 16 2.62 31.13 -22.70
CA LEU A 16 3.19 30.00 -23.40
C LEU A 16 2.26 28.77 -23.25
N ILE A 17 1.80 28.23 -24.38
CA ILE A 17 0.89 27.07 -24.42
C ILE A 17 1.59 25.78 -24.85
N SER A 18 2.55 25.84 -25.76
CA SER A 18 3.34 24.70 -26.20
C SER A 18 4.73 25.13 -26.65
N MET A 19 5.68 24.18 -26.62
CA MET A 19 7.04 24.45 -27.10
C MET A 19 7.74 23.16 -27.57
N GLU A 20 8.79 23.34 -28.37
CA GLU A 20 9.68 22.26 -28.82
C GLU A 20 10.58 21.79 -27.66
N CYS A 21 10.63 20.51 -27.43
CA CYS A 21 11.59 19.89 -26.52
C CYS A 21 12.99 19.91 -27.15
N SER A 22 14.00 20.35 -26.42
CA SER A 22 15.39 20.42 -26.93
C SER A 22 16.08 19.07 -27.10
N LYS A 23 15.46 17.96 -26.64
CA LYS A 23 16.02 16.61 -26.78
C LYS A 23 15.29 15.78 -27.84
N CYS A 24 13.96 15.63 -27.73
CA CYS A 24 13.19 14.85 -28.72
C CYS A 24 12.69 15.67 -29.91
N HIS A 25 12.81 16.99 -29.88
CA HIS A 25 12.34 17.93 -30.93
C HIS A 25 10.83 17.90 -31.21
N GLU A 26 10.06 17.24 -30.34
CA GLU A 26 8.60 17.25 -30.40
C GLU A 26 8.04 18.53 -29.79
N ILE A 27 6.94 19.04 -30.37
CA ILE A 27 6.17 20.15 -29.81
C ILE A 27 5.16 19.51 -28.83
N LYS A 28 5.27 19.88 -27.56
CA LYS A 28 4.40 19.41 -26.49
C LYS A 28 3.77 20.58 -25.74
N GLU A 29 2.68 20.32 -25.04
CA GLU A 29 2.06 21.32 -24.16
C GLU A 29 3.01 21.73 -23.03
N VAL A 30 2.90 22.98 -22.58
CA VAL A 30 3.76 23.50 -21.50
C VAL A 30 3.64 22.71 -20.20
N SER A 31 2.49 22.08 -19.95
CA SER A 31 2.22 21.19 -18.83
C SER A 31 3.13 19.95 -18.80
N GLU A 32 3.65 19.53 -19.95
CA GLU A 32 4.54 18.39 -20.09
C GLU A 32 6.02 18.72 -19.87
N PHE A 33 6.34 19.98 -19.61
CA PHE A 33 7.71 20.40 -19.30
C PHE A 33 7.94 20.49 -17.79
N ILE A 34 9.22 20.35 -17.39
CA ILE A 34 9.62 20.58 -16.01
C ILE A 34 9.53 22.07 -15.66
N LYS A 35 9.11 22.37 -14.44
CA LYS A 35 9.10 23.75 -13.94
C LYS A 35 10.54 24.25 -13.71
N ASN A 36 10.84 25.46 -14.15
CA ASN A 36 12.13 26.12 -13.93
C ASN A 36 11.95 27.60 -13.63
N LYS A 37 11.97 27.96 -12.36
CA LYS A 37 11.77 29.33 -11.86
C LYS A 37 12.83 30.34 -12.36
N SER A 38 14.01 29.87 -12.79
CA SER A 38 15.10 30.72 -13.29
C SER A 38 14.88 31.17 -14.75
N ARG A 39 13.86 30.65 -15.42
CA ARG A 39 13.53 30.99 -16.79
C ARG A 39 12.32 31.89 -16.86
N LYS A 40 12.32 32.83 -17.85
CA LYS A 40 11.24 33.78 -18.04
C LYS A 40 9.86 33.15 -18.20
N ASP A 41 9.80 32.01 -18.90
CA ASP A 41 8.54 31.29 -19.14
C ASP A 41 8.24 30.21 -18.03
N GLY A 42 9.03 30.19 -16.98
CA GLY A 42 8.82 29.29 -15.83
C GLY A 42 9.05 27.81 -16.10
N VAL A 43 9.50 27.42 -17.31
CA VAL A 43 9.68 26.03 -17.73
C VAL A 43 11.08 25.73 -18.26
N GLY A 44 11.50 24.47 -18.10
CA GLY A 44 12.74 23.95 -18.66
C GLY A 44 12.65 23.73 -20.18
N THR A 45 13.74 23.32 -20.79
CA THR A 45 13.80 23.02 -22.24
C THR A 45 13.57 21.56 -22.57
N PHE A 46 13.62 20.66 -21.57
CA PHE A 46 13.33 19.24 -21.72
C PHE A 46 11.89 18.95 -21.26
N CYS A 47 11.17 18.12 -22.02
CA CYS A 47 9.92 17.57 -21.54
C CYS A 47 10.18 16.57 -20.39
N LYS A 48 9.15 16.26 -19.60
CA LYS A 48 9.23 15.37 -18.43
C LYS A 48 9.79 13.99 -18.78
N GLU A 49 9.40 13.43 -19.93
CA GLU A 49 9.90 12.12 -20.41
C GLU A 49 11.41 12.17 -20.69
N CYS A 50 11.85 13.13 -21.51
CA CYS A 50 13.27 13.29 -21.83
C CYS A 50 14.12 13.60 -20.60
N MET A 51 13.59 14.28 -19.61
CA MET A 51 14.27 14.52 -18.33
C MET A 51 14.37 13.26 -17.50
N LYS A 52 13.33 12.42 -17.49
CA LYS A 52 13.33 11.12 -16.82
C LYS A 52 14.40 10.20 -17.43
N GLU A 53 14.45 10.11 -18.74
CA GLU A 53 15.48 9.34 -19.45
C GLU A 53 16.89 9.85 -19.15
N TYR A 54 17.10 11.16 -19.24
CA TYR A 54 18.38 11.80 -18.91
C TYR A 54 18.80 11.48 -17.47
N GLY A 55 17.87 11.59 -16.52
CA GLY A 55 18.11 11.23 -15.12
C GLY A 55 18.53 9.77 -14.96
N THR A 56 17.82 8.86 -15.61
CA THR A 56 18.11 7.42 -15.56
C THR A 56 19.50 7.12 -16.11
N GLU A 57 19.83 7.70 -17.25
CA GLU A 57 21.15 7.53 -17.89
C GLU A 57 22.27 8.15 -17.04
N TYR A 58 22.07 9.35 -16.53
CA TYR A 58 23.00 10.00 -15.61
C TYR A 58 23.30 9.17 -14.36
N TYR A 59 22.22 8.63 -13.71
CA TYR A 59 22.41 7.77 -12.54
C TYR A 59 23.14 6.48 -12.89
N LYS A 60 22.82 5.88 -14.03
CA LYS A 60 23.49 4.67 -14.52
C LYS A 60 25.00 4.91 -14.75
N GLN A 61 25.36 6.01 -15.42
CA GLN A 61 26.73 6.38 -15.71
C GLN A 61 27.54 6.78 -14.48
N ASN A 62 26.87 7.31 -13.43
CA ASN A 62 27.51 7.78 -12.22
C ASN A 62 27.34 6.85 -11.00
N ALA A 63 26.73 5.67 -11.19
CA ALA A 63 26.48 4.73 -10.10
C ALA A 63 27.76 4.33 -9.36
N ASP A 64 28.80 3.98 -10.10
CA ASP A 64 30.08 3.56 -9.53
C ASP A 64 30.80 4.70 -8.82
N LYS A 65 30.80 5.92 -9.39
CA LYS A 65 31.36 7.11 -8.73
C LYS A 65 30.63 7.42 -7.43
N LYS A 66 29.30 7.28 -7.42
CA LYS A 66 28.51 7.48 -6.23
C LYS A 66 28.79 6.43 -5.17
N LYS A 67 28.90 5.16 -5.57
CA LYS A 67 29.26 4.05 -4.68
C LYS A 67 30.65 4.26 -4.05
N GLU A 68 31.62 4.66 -4.86
CA GLU A 68 32.96 4.95 -4.39
C GLU A 68 32.98 6.15 -3.42
N TYR A 69 32.26 7.24 -3.73
CA TYR A 69 32.11 8.38 -2.83
C TYR A 69 31.54 7.97 -1.46
N TYR A 70 30.49 7.16 -1.43
CA TYR A 70 29.93 6.68 -0.16
C TYR A 70 30.90 5.78 0.59
N LYS A 71 31.64 4.92 -0.11
CA LYS A 71 32.65 4.07 0.50
C LYS A 71 33.76 4.90 1.15
N GLN A 72 34.29 5.89 0.42
CA GLN A 72 35.36 6.77 0.92
C GLN A 72 34.91 7.68 2.07
N ASN A 73 33.63 8.03 2.14
CA ASN A 73 33.10 8.93 3.15
C ASN A 73 32.23 8.23 4.22
N ALA A 74 32.21 6.90 4.26
CA ALA A 74 31.36 6.12 5.16
C ALA A 74 31.52 6.53 6.63
N ASP A 75 32.76 6.69 7.09
CA ASP A 75 33.04 7.06 8.47
C ASP A 75 32.60 8.50 8.78
N LYS A 76 32.82 9.44 7.87
CA LYS A 76 32.35 10.83 8.02
C LYS A 76 30.83 10.91 8.07
N ILE A 77 30.14 10.15 7.21
CA ILE A 77 28.69 10.08 7.18
C ILE A 77 28.17 9.47 8.48
N LYS A 78 28.77 8.39 8.95
CA LYS A 78 28.42 7.74 10.22
C LYS A 78 28.60 8.69 11.41
N GLU A 79 29.73 9.39 11.44
CA GLU A 79 29.99 10.37 12.50
C GLU A 79 29.01 11.54 12.46
N TYR A 80 28.71 12.08 11.26
CA TYR A 80 27.68 13.10 11.09
C TYR A 80 26.32 12.64 11.61
N HIS A 81 25.87 11.43 11.27
CA HIS A 81 24.61 10.89 11.77
C HIS A 81 24.63 10.71 13.29
N LYS A 82 25.74 10.25 13.86
CA LYS A 82 25.89 10.10 15.29
C LYS A 82 25.80 11.45 16.02
N GLN A 83 26.51 12.47 15.54
CA GLN A 83 26.52 13.81 16.12
C GLN A 83 25.18 14.55 15.97
N ASN A 84 24.40 14.22 14.95
CA ASN A 84 23.12 14.89 14.67
C ASN A 84 21.90 14.00 14.93
N ALA A 85 22.07 12.82 15.56
CA ALA A 85 20.99 11.85 15.76
C ALA A 85 19.76 12.46 16.43
N ASP A 86 19.96 13.24 17.50
CA ASP A 86 18.86 13.86 18.24
C ASP A 86 18.14 14.92 17.39
N LYS A 87 18.88 15.75 16.65
CA LYS A 87 18.30 16.76 15.75
C LYS A 87 17.51 16.12 14.60
N ILE A 88 18.04 15.02 14.04
CA ILE A 88 17.35 14.26 12.99
C ILE A 88 16.07 13.68 13.56
N LYS A 89 16.10 13.07 14.73
CA LYS A 89 14.94 12.51 15.40
C LYS A 89 13.89 13.58 15.72
N GLU A 90 14.30 14.74 16.25
CA GLU A 90 13.39 15.86 16.50
C GLU A 90 12.74 16.36 15.22
N TYR A 91 13.52 16.53 14.14
CA TYR A 91 13.01 16.91 12.84
C TYR A 91 11.99 15.89 12.27
N ASP A 92 12.33 14.61 12.35
CA ASP A 92 11.45 13.54 11.87
C ASP A 92 10.13 13.51 12.65
N VAL A 93 10.18 13.62 13.99
CA VAL A 93 8.99 13.68 14.83
C VAL A 93 8.11 14.88 14.48
N GLU A 94 8.72 16.06 14.33
CA GLU A 94 7.98 17.27 13.97
C GLU A 94 7.39 17.20 12.56
N TYR A 95 8.17 16.69 11.59
CA TYR A 95 7.70 16.45 10.22
C TYR A 95 6.52 15.47 10.19
N TYR A 96 6.58 14.37 10.96
CA TYR A 96 5.47 13.42 11.06
C TYR A 96 4.24 14.08 11.69
N LYS A 97 4.38 14.84 12.77
CA LYS A 97 3.26 15.55 13.40
C LYS A 97 2.57 16.51 12.43
N GLN A 98 3.34 17.27 11.66
CA GLN A 98 2.81 18.26 10.71
C GLN A 98 2.16 17.62 9.48
N ASN A 99 2.49 16.38 9.15
CA ASN A 99 2.02 15.72 7.92
C ASN A 99 1.18 14.46 8.19
N ILE A 100 0.84 14.17 9.44
CA ILE A 100 0.13 12.93 9.81
C ILE A 100 -1.19 12.75 9.04
N ASP A 101 -1.97 13.82 8.87
CA ASP A 101 -3.23 13.76 8.13
C ASP A 101 -3.01 13.44 6.65
N LYS A 102 -1.98 14.03 6.01
CA LYS A 102 -1.62 13.75 4.61
C LYS A 102 -1.16 12.30 4.43
N PHE A 103 -0.42 11.76 5.40
CA PHE A 103 -0.04 10.36 5.38
C PHE A 103 -1.25 9.45 5.54
N ALA A 104 -2.14 9.77 6.50
CA ALA A 104 -3.38 9.03 6.71
C ALA A 104 -4.26 9.03 5.46
N GLU A 105 -4.47 10.19 4.83
CA GLU A 105 -5.23 10.31 3.56
C GLU A 105 -4.58 9.48 2.44
N TYR A 106 -3.27 9.57 2.27
CA TYR A 106 -2.55 8.78 1.27
C TYR A 106 -2.71 7.27 1.50
N TYR A 107 -2.47 6.78 2.73
CA TYR A 107 -2.64 5.36 3.05
C TYR A 107 -4.07 4.89 2.90
N ASN A 108 -5.06 5.67 3.37
CA ASN A 108 -6.47 5.35 3.22
C ASN A 108 -6.89 5.29 1.74
N SER A 109 -6.39 6.19 0.89
CA SER A 109 -6.66 6.15 -0.55
C SER A 109 -6.08 4.88 -1.21
N LYS A 110 -4.88 4.46 -0.82
CA LYS A 110 -4.24 3.22 -1.30
C LYS A 110 -4.98 1.98 -0.84
N ILE A 111 -5.41 1.94 0.42
CA ILE A 111 -6.22 0.84 0.96
C ILE A 111 -7.55 0.74 0.20
N LYS A 112 -8.25 1.86 -0.02
CA LYS A 112 -9.51 1.89 -0.79
C LYS A 112 -9.32 1.38 -2.22
N GLN A 113 -8.25 1.78 -2.89
CA GLN A 113 -7.94 1.29 -4.24
C GLN A 113 -7.71 -0.22 -4.24
N ALA A 114 -6.86 -0.73 -3.32
CA ALA A 114 -6.58 -2.16 -3.21
C ALA A 114 -7.84 -2.98 -2.89
N LEU A 115 -8.68 -2.49 -1.97
CA LEU A 115 -9.94 -3.15 -1.65
C LEU A 115 -10.91 -3.18 -2.84
N ALA A 116 -10.96 -2.13 -3.66
CA ALA A 116 -11.79 -2.12 -4.87
C ALA A 116 -11.29 -3.14 -5.91
N GLU A 117 -9.98 -3.29 -6.09
CA GLU A 117 -9.37 -4.30 -6.97
C GLU A 117 -9.65 -5.72 -6.46
N ILE A 118 -9.50 -5.96 -5.15
CA ILE A 118 -9.80 -7.25 -4.51
C ILE A 118 -11.29 -7.58 -4.66
N LYS A 119 -12.17 -6.61 -4.43
CA LYS A 119 -13.62 -6.77 -4.61
C LYS A 119 -13.96 -7.20 -6.03
N ALA A 120 -13.45 -6.50 -7.03
CA ALA A 120 -13.66 -6.84 -8.44
C ALA A 120 -13.13 -8.25 -8.77
N TYR A 121 -11.99 -8.66 -8.20
CA TYR A 121 -11.43 -10.00 -8.37
C TYR A 121 -12.33 -11.09 -7.78
N VAL A 122 -12.79 -10.95 -6.54
CA VAL A 122 -13.62 -11.96 -5.87
C VAL A 122 -15.01 -12.06 -6.48
N GLU A 123 -15.62 -10.93 -6.87
CA GLU A 123 -16.96 -10.88 -7.45
C GLU A 123 -17.03 -11.35 -8.91
N LYS A 124 -15.89 -11.41 -9.61
CA LYS A 124 -15.82 -11.90 -10.99
C LYS A 124 -16.19 -13.38 -11.10
N GLU A 125 -15.72 -14.21 -10.16
CA GLU A 125 -15.92 -15.66 -10.17
C GLU A 125 -16.28 -16.20 -8.76
N PRO A 126 -17.41 -15.81 -8.15
CA PRO A 126 -17.70 -16.11 -6.76
C PRO A 126 -17.84 -17.62 -6.46
N GLN A 127 -18.22 -18.42 -7.49
CA GLN A 127 -18.39 -19.86 -7.35
C GLN A 127 -17.05 -20.60 -7.20
N ARG A 128 -15.97 -20.04 -7.73
CA ARG A 128 -14.62 -20.59 -7.62
C ARG A 128 -14.17 -20.80 -6.17
N PHE A 129 -14.63 -19.95 -5.29
CA PHE A 129 -14.24 -19.96 -3.89
C PHE A 129 -15.18 -20.74 -2.98
N ASN A 130 -16.13 -21.47 -3.55
CA ASN A 130 -16.99 -22.35 -2.79
C ASN A 130 -16.33 -23.73 -2.58
N TYR A 131 -16.54 -24.31 -1.39
CA TYR A 131 -15.99 -25.61 -1.07
C TYR A 131 -16.53 -26.71 -1.98
N ASN A 132 -15.60 -27.42 -2.61
CA ASN A 132 -15.89 -28.61 -3.41
C ASN A 132 -14.96 -29.75 -2.94
N HIS A 133 -15.52 -30.87 -2.50
CA HIS A 133 -14.77 -32.04 -2.01
C HIS A 133 -13.83 -32.67 -3.03
N SER A 134 -14.01 -32.41 -4.34
CA SER A 134 -13.20 -33.00 -5.43
C SER A 134 -11.98 -32.15 -5.81
N GLU A 135 -11.81 -30.97 -5.24
CA GLU A 135 -10.73 -30.04 -5.61
C GLU A 135 -9.63 -30.03 -4.55
N GLU A 136 -8.38 -29.81 -5.00
CA GLU A 136 -7.26 -29.56 -4.12
C GLU A 136 -7.38 -28.15 -3.53
N ILE A 137 -7.48 -28.07 -2.21
CA ILE A 137 -7.65 -26.82 -1.47
C ILE A 137 -6.34 -26.48 -0.81
N TYR A 138 -5.81 -25.28 -1.12
CA TYR A 138 -4.62 -24.74 -0.47
C TYR A 138 -4.91 -24.25 0.95
N GLY A 139 -6.00 -23.51 1.12
CA GLY A 139 -6.39 -22.93 2.39
C GLY A 139 -7.86 -22.55 2.45
N VAL A 140 -8.32 -22.18 3.63
CA VAL A 140 -9.72 -21.83 3.87
C VAL A 140 -9.84 -20.50 4.63
N ILE A 141 -10.91 -19.75 4.32
CA ILE A 141 -11.42 -18.69 5.17
C ILE A 141 -12.42 -19.31 6.14
N TYR A 142 -12.30 -18.97 7.41
CA TYR A 142 -13.25 -19.33 8.45
C TYR A 142 -13.84 -18.07 9.10
N LEU A 143 -15.04 -18.22 9.67
CA LEU A 143 -15.69 -17.15 10.39
C LEU A 143 -15.92 -17.58 11.84
N VAL A 144 -15.77 -16.63 12.75
CA VAL A 144 -16.32 -16.69 14.09
C VAL A 144 -17.26 -15.49 14.23
N TYR A 145 -18.46 -15.71 14.69
CA TYR A 145 -19.42 -14.62 14.85
C TYR A 145 -20.22 -14.77 16.12
N ASN A 146 -20.57 -13.64 16.71
CA ASN A 146 -21.45 -13.59 17.87
C ASN A 146 -22.88 -13.33 17.40
N THR A 147 -23.78 -14.27 17.69
CA THR A 147 -25.18 -14.21 17.23
C THR A 147 -25.97 -13.08 17.87
N CYS A 148 -25.56 -12.59 19.05
CA CYS A 148 -26.22 -11.53 19.78
C CYS A 148 -25.72 -10.14 19.36
N SER A 149 -24.42 -9.93 19.30
CA SER A 149 -23.83 -8.64 18.91
C SER A 149 -23.68 -8.47 17.41
N GLN A 150 -23.81 -9.54 16.62
CA GLN A 150 -23.56 -9.59 15.18
C GLN A 150 -22.15 -9.13 14.77
N ARG A 151 -21.19 -9.28 15.67
CA ARG A 151 -19.78 -9.02 15.41
C ARG A 151 -19.12 -10.26 14.81
N TYR A 152 -18.21 -10.04 13.87
CA TYR A 152 -17.50 -11.09 13.13
C TYR A 152 -16.00 -11.04 13.36
N TYR A 153 -15.38 -12.22 13.26
CA TYR A 153 -13.97 -12.40 12.98
C TYR A 153 -13.82 -13.18 11.70
N VAL A 154 -12.97 -12.73 10.83
CA VAL A 154 -12.58 -13.41 9.60
C VAL A 154 -11.12 -13.84 9.74
N GLY A 155 -10.87 -15.13 9.55
CA GLY A 155 -9.52 -15.64 9.61
C GLY A 155 -9.22 -16.59 8.47
N GLN A 156 -7.92 -16.82 8.23
CA GLN A 156 -7.45 -17.76 7.23
C GLN A 156 -6.58 -18.85 7.85
N THR A 157 -6.58 -20.02 7.23
CA THR A 157 -5.68 -21.12 7.63
C THR A 157 -5.43 -22.10 6.48
N THR A 158 -4.19 -22.59 6.40
CA THR A 158 -3.77 -23.67 5.47
C THR A 158 -3.76 -25.04 6.13
N ILE A 159 -3.91 -25.11 7.46
CA ILE A 159 -3.87 -26.37 8.24
C ILE A 159 -5.22 -26.77 8.82
N GLY A 160 -6.28 -26.07 8.44
CA GLY A 160 -7.64 -26.26 8.96
C GLY A 160 -7.88 -25.63 10.33
N PHE A 161 -9.15 -25.24 10.58
CA PHE A 161 -9.54 -24.52 11.79
C PHE A 161 -9.20 -25.29 13.08
N ASN A 162 -9.53 -26.58 13.17
CA ASN A 162 -9.30 -27.37 14.37
C ASN A 162 -7.80 -27.50 14.72
N ASN A 163 -6.93 -27.57 13.71
CA ASN A 163 -5.48 -27.62 13.92
C ASN A 163 -4.91 -26.24 14.27
N ARG A 164 -5.53 -25.16 13.75
CA ARG A 164 -5.13 -23.78 14.04
C ARG A 164 -5.43 -23.42 15.50
N TYR A 165 -6.59 -23.83 16.01
CA TYR A 165 -7.07 -23.52 17.36
C TYR A 165 -7.36 -24.80 18.14
N LYS A 166 -6.32 -25.54 18.52
CA LYS A 166 -6.44 -26.79 19.29
C LYS A 166 -7.19 -26.63 20.62
N ASN A 167 -7.05 -25.47 21.26
CA ASN A 167 -7.73 -25.12 22.50
C ASN A 167 -9.03 -24.34 22.29
N GLY A 168 -9.48 -24.19 21.05
CA GLY A 168 -10.62 -23.36 20.66
C GLY A 168 -10.24 -21.90 20.41
N TRP A 169 -10.94 -21.26 19.44
CA TRP A 169 -10.69 -19.88 19.06
C TRP A 169 -10.93 -18.92 20.24
N LEU A 170 -11.99 -19.15 21.00
CA LEU A 170 -12.39 -18.27 22.11
C LEU A 170 -11.30 -18.22 23.19
N ASN A 171 -10.70 -19.37 23.55
CA ASN A 171 -9.60 -19.42 24.51
C ASN A 171 -8.37 -18.65 24.04
N GLU A 172 -8.14 -18.61 22.73
CA GLU A 172 -7.02 -17.89 22.12
C GLU A 172 -7.26 -16.36 22.01
N HIS A 173 -8.52 -15.90 22.11
CA HIS A 173 -8.91 -14.51 21.82
C HIS A 173 -9.70 -13.84 22.95
N SER A 174 -10.04 -14.53 24.02
CA SER A 174 -10.84 -13.99 25.13
C SER A 174 -10.20 -12.81 25.88
N TYR A 175 -8.92 -12.55 25.64
CA TYR A 175 -8.20 -11.39 26.19
C TYR A 175 -8.43 -10.11 25.41
N LYS A 176 -8.93 -10.17 24.15
CA LYS A 176 -9.22 -8.99 23.34
C LYS A 176 -10.44 -8.26 23.89
N ASP A 177 -10.35 -6.95 24.02
CA ASP A 177 -11.38 -6.16 24.69
C ASP A 177 -12.78 -6.39 24.08
N THR A 178 -12.92 -6.37 22.76
CA THR A 178 -14.22 -6.59 22.07
C THR A 178 -14.75 -8.01 22.24
N VAL A 179 -13.88 -9.02 22.28
CA VAL A 179 -14.27 -10.41 22.54
C VAL A 179 -14.67 -10.59 23.98
N LYS A 180 -13.90 -10.00 24.91
CA LYS A 180 -14.15 -10.03 26.34
C LYS A 180 -15.47 -9.37 26.70
N GLU A 181 -15.75 -8.18 26.18
CA GLU A 181 -17.01 -7.47 26.36
C GLU A 181 -18.22 -8.35 25.96
N ASP A 182 -18.15 -8.97 24.78
CA ASP A 182 -19.23 -9.79 24.26
C ASP A 182 -19.33 -11.13 25.02
N LEU A 183 -18.20 -11.70 25.45
CA LEU A 183 -18.18 -12.91 26.27
C LEU A 183 -18.81 -12.67 27.65
N GLU A 184 -18.46 -11.57 28.32
CA GLU A 184 -19.04 -11.20 29.62
C GLU A 184 -20.53 -10.89 29.51
N LYS A 185 -20.96 -10.27 28.40
CA LYS A 185 -22.35 -9.83 28.20
C LYS A 185 -23.28 -10.94 27.72
N TYR A 186 -22.83 -11.80 26.83
CA TYR A 186 -23.68 -12.76 26.11
C TYR A 186 -23.32 -14.23 26.36
N GLY A 187 -22.15 -14.51 26.94
CA GLY A 187 -21.66 -15.87 27.20
C GLY A 187 -21.07 -16.58 25.99
N GLU A 188 -20.44 -17.71 26.24
CA GLU A 188 -19.76 -18.53 25.20
C GLU A 188 -20.73 -19.07 24.14
N ASP A 189 -21.94 -19.42 24.51
CA ASP A 189 -22.95 -20.00 23.61
C ASP A 189 -23.42 -19.04 22.52
N SER A 190 -23.10 -17.73 22.66
CA SER A 190 -23.37 -16.75 21.64
C SER A 190 -22.37 -16.76 20.46
N PHE A 191 -21.25 -17.46 20.60
CA PHE A 191 -20.21 -17.55 19.57
C PHE A 191 -20.40 -18.81 18.70
N GLU A 192 -20.61 -18.60 17.42
CA GLU A 192 -20.70 -19.65 16.41
C GLU A 192 -19.52 -19.62 15.44
N TYR A 193 -19.24 -20.79 14.84
CA TYR A 193 -18.04 -21.00 14.02
C TYR A 193 -18.40 -21.59 12.65
N THR A 194 -18.06 -20.89 11.57
CA THR A 194 -18.07 -21.47 10.22
C THR A 194 -16.64 -21.83 9.82
N LYS A 195 -16.25 -23.10 10.03
CA LYS A 195 -14.87 -23.58 9.90
C LYS A 195 -14.33 -23.57 8.47
N ILE A 196 -15.20 -23.68 7.47
CA ILE A 196 -14.93 -23.56 6.05
C ILE A 196 -16.01 -22.66 5.48
N PHE A 197 -15.69 -21.39 5.29
CA PHE A 197 -16.60 -20.42 4.69
C PHE A 197 -16.31 -20.24 3.20
N LYS A 198 -15.04 -20.08 2.86
CA LYS A 198 -14.53 -20.02 1.49
C LYS A 198 -13.22 -20.78 1.39
N VAL A 199 -12.90 -21.23 0.17
CA VAL A 199 -11.65 -21.93 -0.15
C VAL A 199 -10.78 -21.11 -1.05
N ALA A 200 -9.47 -21.32 -0.98
CA ALA A 200 -8.48 -20.72 -1.88
C ALA A 200 -7.52 -21.80 -2.40
N HIS A 201 -6.99 -21.59 -3.60
CA HIS A 201 -6.13 -22.53 -4.31
C HIS A 201 -4.64 -22.15 -4.23
N ASN A 202 -4.34 -20.96 -3.69
CA ASN A 202 -3.00 -20.48 -3.43
C ASN A 202 -3.01 -19.38 -2.35
N GLN A 203 -1.82 -18.95 -1.89
CA GLN A 203 -1.69 -17.95 -0.84
C GLN A 203 -2.23 -16.57 -1.25
N GLU A 204 -2.03 -16.17 -2.49
CA GLU A 204 -2.50 -14.87 -2.98
C GLU A 204 -4.04 -14.78 -2.96
N GLU A 205 -4.71 -15.85 -3.38
CA GLU A 205 -6.18 -15.93 -3.29
C GLU A 205 -6.66 -15.91 -1.85
N LEU A 206 -5.96 -16.65 -0.97
CA LEU A 206 -6.30 -16.73 0.44
C LEU A 206 -6.21 -15.34 1.12
N ASP A 207 -5.14 -14.60 0.86
CA ASP A 207 -4.94 -13.26 1.40
C ASP A 207 -5.97 -12.24 0.85
N LYS A 208 -6.33 -12.35 -0.43
CA LYS A 208 -7.38 -11.51 -1.04
C LYS A 208 -8.76 -11.80 -0.47
N LEU A 209 -9.09 -13.09 -0.30
CA LEU A 209 -10.37 -13.48 0.30
C LEU A 209 -10.48 -13.03 1.76
N GLU A 210 -9.42 -13.17 2.56
CA GLU A 210 -9.40 -12.67 3.92
C GLU A 210 -9.70 -11.17 3.95
N ALA A 211 -8.96 -10.37 3.20
CA ALA A 211 -9.14 -8.92 3.15
C ALA A 211 -10.55 -8.52 2.64
N TYR A 212 -11.06 -9.21 1.62
CA TYR A 212 -12.40 -8.98 1.09
C TYR A 212 -13.47 -9.21 2.16
N TYR A 213 -13.42 -10.33 2.89
CA TYR A 213 -14.44 -10.66 3.88
C TYR A 213 -14.29 -9.89 5.19
N ILE A 214 -13.08 -9.46 5.58
CA ILE A 214 -12.90 -8.50 6.67
C ILE A 214 -13.64 -7.20 6.37
N GLU A 215 -13.54 -6.69 5.15
CA GLU A 215 -14.26 -5.49 4.72
C GLU A 215 -15.77 -5.74 4.58
N TYR A 216 -16.16 -6.87 3.96
CA TYR A 216 -17.57 -7.24 3.76
C TYR A 216 -18.35 -7.34 5.07
N PHE A 217 -17.78 -7.98 6.09
CA PHE A 217 -18.36 -8.11 7.42
C PHE A 217 -18.05 -6.92 8.34
N ASN A 218 -17.29 -5.95 7.86
CA ASN A 218 -16.82 -4.80 8.65
C ASN A 218 -16.16 -5.24 9.98
N SER A 219 -15.44 -6.35 9.94
CA SER A 219 -14.94 -7.02 11.14
C SER A 219 -13.67 -6.37 11.73
N TYR A 220 -13.02 -5.50 10.97
CA TYR A 220 -11.92 -4.66 11.47
C TYR A 220 -12.43 -3.46 12.29
N GLU A 221 -13.42 -2.72 11.77
CA GLU A 221 -13.90 -1.50 12.43
C GLU A 221 -14.88 -1.82 13.58
N ASN A 222 -15.77 -2.80 13.39
CA ASN A 222 -16.86 -3.10 14.31
C ASN A 222 -16.90 -4.56 14.80
N GLY A 223 -15.86 -5.36 14.52
CA GLY A 223 -15.82 -6.77 14.90
C GLY A 223 -14.57 -7.14 15.70
N TYR A 224 -14.04 -8.33 15.44
CA TYR A 224 -12.97 -8.93 16.22
C TYR A 224 -11.61 -8.97 15.51
N ASN A 225 -11.51 -8.46 14.28
CA ASN A 225 -10.23 -8.37 13.57
C ASN A 225 -9.42 -7.15 14.04
N GLU A 226 -8.11 -7.34 14.23
CA GLU A 226 -7.17 -6.27 14.60
C GLU A 226 -6.45 -5.66 13.38
N THR A 227 -6.58 -6.28 12.23
CA THR A 227 -5.99 -5.85 10.96
C THR A 227 -6.98 -6.00 9.83
N ARG A 228 -6.72 -5.32 8.71
CA ARG A 228 -7.51 -5.43 7.47
C ARG A 228 -7.13 -6.65 6.61
N GLY A 229 -6.41 -7.61 7.17
CA GLY A 229 -5.91 -8.82 6.52
C GLY A 229 -4.42 -8.77 6.20
N ASN A 230 -3.84 -9.95 5.92
CA ASN A 230 -2.40 -10.12 5.75
C ASN A 230 -1.82 -9.31 4.60
N ILE A 231 -2.57 -9.06 3.53
CA ILE A 231 -2.12 -8.26 2.39
C ILE A 231 -1.76 -6.81 2.76
N PHE A 232 -2.30 -6.29 3.86
CA PHE A 232 -2.02 -4.93 4.36
C PHE A 232 -1.00 -4.91 5.50
N THR A 233 -0.47 -6.07 5.90
CA THR A 233 0.56 -6.17 6.94
C THR A 233 1.96 -6.24 6.31
N GLU A 234 3.00 -5.99 7.11
CA GLU A 234 4.39 -6.13 6.65
C GLU A 234 4.75 -7.56 6.20
N ARG A 235 4.01 -8.58 6.66
CA ARG A 235 4.19 -9.97 6.22
C ARG A 235 3.81 -10.17 4.76
N GLY A 236 2.80 -9.45 4.25
CA GLY A 236 2.38 -9.47 2.84
C GLY A 236 3.32 -8.72 1.88
N LYS A 237 4.32 -7.99 2.40
CA LYS A 237 5.31 -7.24 1.59
C LYS A 237 6.60 -8.02 1.30
N LYS A 238 6.70 -9.28 1.72
CA LYS A 238 7.89 -10.14 1.52
C LYS A 238 7.71 -11.11 0.35
N ASN A 239 7.26 -10.59 -0.82
CA ASN A 239 7.39 -11.31 -2.09
C ASN A 239 7.94 -10.37 -3.16
#